data_b425fa71b6e830ed4714ee3fbb4a189a
#
_entry.id   b425fa71b6e830ed4714ee3fbb4a189a
#
_cell.length_a   1.000
_cell.length_b   1.000
_cell.length_c   1.000
_cell.angle_alpha   90.00
_cell.angle_beta   90.00
_cell.angle_gamma   90.00
#
_symmetry.space_group_name_H-M   'P 1'
#
loop_
_entity.id
_entity.type
_entity.pdbx_description
1 polymer ?
#
loop_
_entity_poly.entity_id
_entity_poly.type
_entity_poly.pdbx_seq_one_letter_code
_entity_poly.pdbx_strand_id
1 'polypeptide(L)'
;MIVRFFRTGQSSGEAPVNYLLRSHDHAGELRAERPEILEGNPRLTIRLINGVARQHKYASGCLAFRLGEQPSKAELHAIIDRFKAVVAPGLDPDQYNSLFVLHREPPDRKTGLSGMHV
;
A
#
# COMPACT_ATOMS: atom_id res chain seq x y z
N MET A 1 6.47 -13.74 -1.76
CA MET A 1 5.97 -12.36 -1.89
C MET A 1 5.93 -11.97 -3.36
N ILE A 2 4.85 -11.33 -3.75
CA ILE A 2 4.66 -10.82 -5.12
C ILE A 2 4.53 -9.31 -5.03
N VAL A 3 5.30 -8.60 -5.86
CA VAL A 3 5.26 -7.13 -5.94
C VAL A 3 4.54 -6.74 -7.24
N ARG A 4 3.53 -5.88 -7.12
CA ARG A 4 2.80 -5.33 -8.27
C ARG A 4 2.80 -3.82 -8.21
N PHE A 5 3.06 -3.19 -9.34
CA PHE A 5 2.85 -1.76 -9.49
C PHE A 5 1.60 -1.51 -10.35
N PHE A 6 0.78 -0.57 -9.92
CA PHE A 6 -0.39 -0.14 -10.67
C PHE A 6 -0.04 1.08 -11.54
N ARG A 7 -1.01 1.54 -12.34
CA ARG A 7 -0.81 2.76 -13.13
C ARG A 7 -0.59 3.94 -12.19
N THR A 8 0.27 4.87 -12.60
CA THR A 8 0.48 6.12 -11.85
C THR A 8 -0.81 6.92 -11.78
N GLY A 9 -1.06 7.52 -10.62
CA GLY A 9 -2.26 8.30 -10.41
C GLY A 9 -2.16 9.71 -10.99
N GLN A 10 -3.27 10.19 -11.54
CA GLN A 10 -3.35 11.49 -12.20
C GLN A 10 -4.37 12.42 -11.56
N SER A 11 -5.22 11.90 -10.68
CA SER A 11 -6.25 12.68 -10.00
C SER A 11 -5.89 12.99 -8.54
N SER A 12 -6.86 13.44 -7.74
CA SER A 12 -6.63 13.80 -6.34
C SER A 12 -6.19 12.60 -5.49
N GLY A 13 -5.58 12.90 -4.36
CA GLY A 13 -5.12 11.86 -3.42
C GLY A 13 -6.22 11.25 -2.57
N GLU A 14 -7.42 11.86 -2.51
CA GLU A 14 -8.50 11.36 -1.67
C GLU A 14 -8.97 9.96 -2.10
N ALA A 15 -9.18 9.74 -3.39
CA ALA A 15 -9.70 8.48 -3.91
C ALA A 15 -8.79 7.27 -3.57
N PRO A 16 -7.49 7.28 -3.88
CA PRO A 16 -6.62 6.14 -3.56
C PRO A 16 -6.41 5.95 -2.07
N VAL A 17 -6.27 7.02 -1.30
CA VAL A 17 -6.05 6.91 0.15
C VAL A 17 -7.32 6.41 0.84
N ASN A 18 -8.48 6.94 0.49
CA ASN A 18 -9.76 6.48 1.04
C ASN A 18 -10.05 5.02 0.67
N TYR A 19 -9.69 4.59 -0.54
CA TYR A 19 -9.79 3.19 -0.93
C TYR A 19 -8.99 2.28 0.00
N LEU A 20 -7.75 2.65 0.31
CA LEU A 20 -6.90 1.87 1.20
C LEU A 20 -7.47 1.75 2.61
N LEU A 21 -8.15 2.78 3.10
CA LEU A 21 -8.61 2.87 4.49
C LEU A 21 -10.08 2.53 4.69
N ARG A 22 -10.85 2.37 3.61
CA ARG A 22 -12.28 2.10 3.73
C ARG A 22 -12.55 0.69 4.25
N SER A 23 -13.74 0.50 4.81
CA SER A 23 -14.19 -0.77 5.38
C SER A 23 -14.60 -1.81 4.34
N HIS A 24 -14.71 -1.46 3.06
CA HIS A 24 -15.09 -2.34 1.97
C HIS A 24 -13.93 -2.54 1.00
N ASP A 25 -13.85 -3.74 0.42
CA ASP A 25 -12.83 -4.09 -0.57
C ASP A 25 -13.21 -3.60 -1.98
N HIS A 26 -12.41 -3.98 -2.99
CA HIS A 26 -12.63 -3.60 -4.39
C HIS A 26 -13.95 -4.14 -4.98
N ALA A 27 -14.50 -5.23 -4.43
CA ALA A 27 -15.75 -5.83 -4.87
C ALA A 27 -16.97 -5.27 -4.13
N GLY A 28 -16.79 -4.30 -3.22
CA GLY A 28 -17.83 -3.74 -2.39
C GLY A 28 -18.21 -4.61 -1.19
N GLU A 29 -17.47 -5.67 -0.93
CA GLU A 29 -17.65 -6.54 0.22
C GLU A 29 -17.05 -5.94 1.49
N LEU A 30 -17.71 -6.12 2.64
CA LEU A 30 -17.18 -5.66 3.92
C LEU A 30 -15.90 -6.44 4.25
N ARG A 31 -14.83 -5.73 4.57
CA ARG A 31 -13.57 -6.35 5.00
C ARG A 31 -13.74 -7.01 6.36
N ALA A 32 -13.23 -8.24 6.50
CA ALA A 32 -13.27 -8.97 7.76
C ALA A 32 -12.47 -8.27 8.87
N GLU A 33 -11.36 -7.65 8.50
CA GLU A 33 -10.52 -6.85 9.38
C GLU A 33 -10.34 -5.45 8.82
N ARG A 34 -10.26 -4.47 9.72
CA ARG A 34 -10.00 -3.09 9.31
C ARG A 34 -8.59 -2.94 8.77
N PRO A 35 -8.39 -2.12 7.72
CA PRO A 35 -7.06 -1.77 7.26
C PRO A 35 -6.22 -1.16 8.38
N GLU A 36 -4.95 -1.53 8.43
CA GLU A 36 -4.01 -1.04 9.44
C GLU A 36 -2.90 -0.23 8.77
N ILE A 37 -2.68 1.00 9.22
CA ILE A 37 -1.57 1.82 8.74
C ILE A 37 -0.28 1.30 9.36
N LEU A 38 0.65 0.83 8.52
CA LEU A 38 1.96 0.39 8.96
C LEU A 38 2.96 1.52 9.02
N GLU A 39 2.95 2.40 8.02
CA GLU A 39 3.81 3.59 7.96
C GLU A 39 3.09 4.70 7.20
N GLY A 40 3.39 5.95 7.56
CA GLY A 40 2.93 7.13 6.85
C GLY A 40 1.73 7.81 7.51
N ASN A 41 1.37 8.95 6.94
CA ASN A 41 0.26 9.78 7.39
C ASN A 41 -0.71 10.02 6.22
N PRO A 42 -1.94 9.46 6.27
CA PRO A 42 -2.88 9.56 5.15
C PRO A 42 -3.21 11.01 4.77
N ARG A 43 -3.39 11.90 5.74
CA ARG A 43 -3.72 13.31 5.47
C ARG A 43 -2.58 14.03 4.76
N LEU A 44 -1.35 13.79 5.20
CA LEU A 44 -0.16 14.35 4.57
C LEU A 44 -0.02 13.82 3.14
N THR A 45 -0.21 12.53 2.93
CA THR A 45 -0.14 11.92 1.61
C THR A 45 -1.16 12.54 0.65
N ILE A 46 -2.41 12.69 1.08
CA ILE A 46 -3.46 13.37 0.27
C ILE A 46 -3.02 14.79 -0.08
N ARG A 47 -2.55 15.54 0.89
CA ARG A 47 -2.14 16.93 0.70
C ARG A 47 -0.97 17.05 -0.29
N LEU A 48 0.01 16.17 -0.18
CA LEU A 48 1.16 16.17 -1.07
C LEU A 48 0.79 15.78 -2.50
N ILE A 49 -0.08 14.77 -2.67
CA ILE A 49 -0.60 14.39 -3.99
C ILE A 49 -1.35 15.56 -4.63
N ASN A 50 -2.24 16.20 -3.88
CA ASN A 50 -3.03 17.33 -4.39
C ASN A 50 -2.18 18.55 -4.73
N GLY A 51 -1.01 18.69 -4.10
CA GLY A 51 -0.07 19.77 -4.37
C GLY A 51 0.84 19.53 -5.59
N VAL A 52 0.84 18.35 -6.19
CA VAL A 52 1.69 18.03 -7.35
C VAL A 52 1.08 18.60 -8.61
N ALA A 53 1.87 19.39 -9.35
CA ALA A 53 1.45 20.01 -10.61
C ALA A 53 1.58 19.07 -11.82
N ARG A 54 2.32 17.97 -11.68
CA ARG A 54 2.55 17.01 -12.76
C ARG A 54 1.30 16.17 -13.06
N GLN A 55 1.22 15.64 -14.28
CA GLN A 55 0.14 14.76 -14.69
C GLN A 55 0.14 13.46 -13.86
N HIS A 56 1.29 12.82 -13.70
CA HIS A 56 1.45 11.62 -12.89
C HIS A 56 1.88 12.03 -11.48
N LYS A 57 0.94 11.96 -10.55
CA LYS A 57 1.08 12.54 -9.20
C LYS A 57 1.61 11.57 -8.17
N TYR A 58 1.35 10.26 -8.35
CA TYR A 58 1.78 9.25 -7.39
C TYR A 58 1.93 7.89 -8.05
N ALA A 59 2.69 7.01 -7.43
CA ALA A 59 2.75 5.61 -7.77
C ALA A 59 2.07 4.79 -6.67
N SER A 60 1.39 3.73 -7.05
CA SER A 60 0.78 2.80 -6.10
C SER A 60 1.10 1.37 -6.48
N GLY A 61 1.00 0.49 -5.51
CA GLY A 61 1.31 -0.91 -5.72
C GLY A 61 0.84 -1.78 -4.57
N CYS A 62 1.20 -3.03 -4.64
CA CYS A 62 0.82 -4.02 -3.64
C CYS A 62 1.96 -5.01 -3.41
N LEU A 63 2.23 -5.32 -2.14
CA LEU A 63 3.08 -6.43 -1.72
C LEU A 63 2.14 -7.54 -1.27
N ALA A 64 2.01 -8.60 -2.06
CA ALA A 64 1.13 -9.72 -1.76
C ALA A 64 1.94 -10.93 -1.30
N PHE A 65 1.38 -11.72 -0.39
CA PHE A 65 2.05 -12.89 0.18
C PHE A 65 1.34 -14.17 -0.25
N ARG A 66 2.13 -15.21 -0.52
CA ARG A 66 1.62 -16.52 -0.91
C ARG A 66 1.01 -17.25 0.28
N LEU A 67 0.21 -18.28 0.00
CA LEU A 67 -0.26 -19.18 1.04
C LEU A 67 0.92 -19.74 1.84
N GLY A 68 0.81 -19.71 3.16
CA GLY A 68 1.90 -20.11 4.06
C GLY A 68 2.87 -19.00 4.44
N GLU A 69 2.88 -17.89 3.71
CA GLU A 69 3.64 -16.70 4.09
C GLU A 69 2.77 -15.79 4.97
N GLN A 70 3.13 -15.66 6.24
CA GLN A 70 2.42 -14.79 7.18
C GLN A 70 3.45 -14.00 7.99
N PRO A 71 4.05 -12.96 7.40
CA PRO A 71 5.04 -12.16 8.10
C PRO A 71 4.44 -11.44 9.31
N SER A 72 5.22 -11.35 10.38
CA SER A 72 4.88 -10.56 11.55
C SER A 72 4.97 -9.07 11.22
N LYS A 73 4.46 -8.21 12.12
CA LYS A 73 4.60 -6.76 11.96
C LYS A 73 6.05 -6.33 11.83
N ALA A 74 6.95 -6.89 12.63
CA ALA A 74 8.38 -6.58 12.56
C ALA A 74 8.96 -6.99 11.20
N GLU A 75 8.58 -8.15 10.68
CA GLU A 75 8.99 -8.60 9.35
C GLU A 75 8.41 -7.70 8.24
N LEU A 76 7.15 -7.26 8.37
CA LEU A 76 6.53 -6.33 7.43
C LEU A 76 7.28 -5.00 7.39
N HIS A 77 7.64 -4.44 8.55
CA HIS A 77 8.44 -3.20 8.60
C HIS A 77 9.81 -3.38 7.95
N ALA A 78 10.47 -4.51 8.16
CA ALA A 78 11.75 -4.81 7.51
C ALA A 78 11.60 -4.94 5.99
N ILE A 79 10.52 -5.55 5.51
CA ILE A 79 10.20 -5.66 4.08
C ILE A 79 9.96 -4.26 3.49
N ILE A 80 9.20 -3.42 4.17
CA ILE A 80 8.92 -2.05 3.74
C ILE A 80 10.22 -1.25 3.64
N ASP A 81 11.11 -1.35 4.62
CA ASP A 81 12.39 -0.65 4.59
C ASP A 81 13.24 -1.07 3.39
N ARG A 82 13.31 -2.36 3.09
CA ARG A 82 13.99 -2.87 1.90
C ARG A 82 13.35 -2.40 0.60
N PHE A 83 12.04 -2.41 0.55
CA PHE A 83 11.28 -1.94 -0.60
C PHE A 83 11.59 -0.46 -0.87
N LYS A 84 11.56 0.38 0.17
CA LYS A 84 11.88 1.81 0.05
C LYS A 84 13.31 2.03 -0.47
N ALA A 85 14.25 1.24 -0.01
CA ALA A 85 15.64 1.33 -0.46
C ALA A 85 15.80 0.99 -1.94
N VAL A 86 14.95 0.10 -2.47
CA VAL A 86 14.97 -0.31 -3.89
C VAL A 86 14.30 0.73 -4.78
N VAL A 87 13.14 1.27 -4.37
CA VAL A 87 12.34 2.19 -5.19
C VAL A 87 12.78 3.65 -5.08
N ALA A 88 13.46 3.99 -3.99
CA ALA A 88 13.97 5.35 -3.75
C ALA A 88 15.45 5.31 -3.34
N PRO A 89 16.33 4.74 -4.19
CA PRO A 89 17.73 4.57 -3.83
C PRO A 89 18.43 5.91 -3.66
N GLY A 90 19.19 6.05 -2.58
CA GLY A 90 19.95 7.27 -2.29
C GLY A 90 19.12 8.44 -1.81
N LEU A 91 17.81 8.30 -1.62
CA LEU A 91 16.96 9.35 -1.06
C LEU A 91 16.80 9.17 0.44
N ASP A 92 16.88 10.28 1.18
CA ASP A 92 16.54 10.28 2.59
C ASP A 92 15.01 10.24 2.79
N PRO A 93 14.52 9.76 3.95
CA PRO A 93 13.07 9.66 4.19
C PRO A 93 12.29 10.96 4.07
N ASP A 94 12.94 12.13 4.22
CA ASP A 94 12.33 13.44 4.07
C ASP A 94 12.26 13.93 2.60
N GLN A 95 12.88 13.21 1.66
CA GLN A 95 12.90 13.56 0.24
C GLN A 95 11.75 12.91 -0.54
N TYR A 96 10.96 12.04 0.08
CA TYR A 96 9.80 11.40 -0.53
C TYR A 96 8.74 11.11 0.52
N ASN A 97 7.51 10.86 0.07
CA ASN A 97 6.42 10.47 0.96
C ASN A 97 5.92 9.07 0.58
N SER A 98 5.61 8.28 1.57
CA SER A 98 5.04 6.95 1.38
C SER A 98 3.96 6.67 2.41
N LEU A 99 3.00 5.83 2.01
CA LEU A 99 1.94 5.33 2.88
C LEU A 99 1.82 3.83 2.65
N PHE A 100 1.92 3.04 3.71
CA PHE A 100 1.79 1.60 3.67
C PHE A 100 0.65 1.16 4.57
N VAL A 101 -0.30 0.44 4.00
CA VAL A 101 -1.50 -0.03 4.70
C VAL A 101 -1.59 -1.54 4.55
N LEU A 102 -1.78 -2.22 5.68
CA LEU A 102 -1.96 -3.66 5.71
C LEU A 102 -3.45 -4.00 5.53
N HIS A 103 -3.71 -4.85 4.56
CA HIS A 103 -5.02 -5.47 4.35
C HIS A 103 -4.94 -6.96 4.67
N ARG A 104 -5.89 -7.47 5.42
CA ARG A 104 -6.07 -8.90 5.69
C ARG A 104 -7.42 -9.33 5.14
N GLU A 105 -7.38 -10.23 4.18
CA GLU A 105 -8.57 -10.75 3.49
C GLU A 105 -8.53 -12.28 3.50
N PRO A 106 -9.65 -12.97 3.18
CA PRO A 106 -9.65 -14.42 3.10
C PRO A 106 -8.60 -14.93 2.10
N PRO A 107 -7.92 -16.05 2.41
CA PRO A 107 -6.97 -16.64 1.47
C PRO A 107 -7.61 -16.97 0.13
N ASP A 108 -6.89 -16.72 -0.96
CA ASP A 108 -7.33 -17.08 -2.30
C ASP A 108 -6.51 -18.26 -2.81
N ARG A 109 -7.11 -19.44 -2.80
CA ARG A 109 -6.43 -20.66 -3.23
C ARG A 109 -6.21 -20.72 -4.74
N LYS A 110 -7.01 -20.02 -5.54
CA LYS A 110 -6.85 -19.97 -6.99
C LYS A 110 -5.60 -19.22 -7.40
N THR A 111 -5.30 -18.11 -6.74
CA THR A 111 -4.12 -17.30 -6.99
C THR A 111 -2.92 -17.72 -6.15
N GLY A 112 -3.11 -18.56 -5.12
CA GLY A 112 -2.08 -18.93 -4.16
C GLY A 112 -1.73 -17.82 -3.18
N LEU A 113 -2.56 -16.79 -3.04
CA LEU A 113 -2.33 -15.67 -2.12
C LEU A 113 -2.94 -15.95 -0.75
N SER A 114 -2.25 -15.54 0.31
CA SER A 114 -2.69 -15.74 1.70
C SER A 114 -3.83 -14.82 2.13
N GLY A 115 -4.15 -13.80 1.32
CA GLY A 115 -5.08 -12.74 1.70
C GLY A 115 -4.44 -11.61 2.49
N MET A 116 -3.17 -11.73 2.89
CA MET A 116 -2.41 -10.67 3.52
C MET A 116 -1.66 -9.89 2.45
N HIS A 117 -1.83 -8.55 2.43
CA HIS A 117 -1.11 -7.68 1.50
C HIS A 117 -0.98 -6.25 2.04
N VAL A 118 0.03 -5.56 1.54
CA VAL A 118 0.39 -4.19 1.95
C VAL A 118 0.43 -3.26 0.76
#